data_b824b4fcad6149de7cc2038f824c3c7f
#
_entry.id   b824b4fcad6149de7cc2038f824c3c7f
#
_cell.length_a   1.000
_cell.length_b   1.000
_cell.length_c   1.000
_cell.angle_alpha   90.00
_cell.angle_beta   90.00
_cell.angle_gamma   90.00
#
_symmetry.space_group_name_H-M   'P 1'
#
loop_
_entity.id
_entity.type
_entity.pdbx_description
1 polymer ?
#
loop_
_entity_poly.entity_id
_entity_poly.type
_entity_poly.pdbx_seq_one_letter_code
_entity_poly.pdbx_strand_id
1 'polypeptide(L)'
;LVNEIKKREAHITILTRSDKQSDEPKITYVNWSKKGWENQVPDIDVVINLAGATLNKRWTSSYKQTIMTSRIQSTESLVHLFEQRQHKPEVHFNASAMGYYPPSLHRTYTEQYQTLPFDFLSDVVYQWERFARRFENFGTRVILGRFSMILSSEGGALQTMKLPYKFYVGGKLG
;
A
#
# COMPACT_ATOMS: atom_id res chain seq x y z
N LEU A 1 3.18 8.80 8.82
CA LEU A 1 3.48 7.45 9.30
C LEU A 1 4.87 7.38 9.93
N VAL A 2 5.96 7.66 9.16
CA VAL A 2 7.34 7.57 9.67
C VAL A 2 7.50 8.40 10.95
N ASN A 3 7.05 9.65 10.96
CA ASN A 3 7.10 10.53 12.13
C ASN A 3 6.34 9.97 13.35
N GLU A 4 5.26 9.23 13.15
CA GLU A 4 4.52 8.59 14.24
C GLU A 4 5.22 7.35 14.78
N ILE A 5 5.84 6.55 13.89
CA ILE A 5 6.59 5.37 14.30
C ILE A 5 7.87 5.79 15.06
N LYS A 6 8.53 6.86 14.64
CA LYS A 6 9.69 7.42 15.36
C LYS A 6 9.42 7.73 16.84
N LYS A 7 8.23 8.18 17.18
CA LYS A 7 7.83 8.44 18.57
C LYS A 7 7.86 7.17 19.45
N ARG A 8 7.88 5.99 18.85
CA ARG A 8 7.90 4.69 19.51
C ARG A 8 9.30 4.08 19.62
N GLU A 9 10.34 4.87 19.31
CA GLU A 9 11.76 4.45 19.36
C GLU A 9 12.13 3.26 18.45
N ALA A 10 11.30 2.93 17.47
CA ALA A 10 11.53 1.82 16.56
C ALA A 10 12.65 2.13 15.55
N HIS A 11 13.39 1.09 15.15
CA HIS A 11 14.25 1.15 13.97
C HIS A 11 13.39 1.01 12.71
N ILE A 12 13.61 1.88 11.73
CA ILE A 12 12.79 1.95 10.52
C ILE A 12 13.67 1.69 9.30
N THR A 13 13.36 0.64 8.55
CA THR A 13 13.95 0.40 7.23
C THR A 13 12.96 0.80 6.15
N ILE A 14 13.34 1.74 5.31
CA ILE A 14 12.48 2.27 4.24
C ILE A 14 12.98 1.75 2.90
N LEU A 15 12.18 0.93 2.24
CA LEU A 15 12.45 0.49 0.87
C LEU A 15 12.09 1.61 -0.11
N THR A 16 13.02 1.94 -0.99
CA THR A 16 12.89 3.02 -1.98
C THR A 16 13.43 2.57 -3.34
N ARG A 17 13.03 3.24 -4.42
CA ARG A 17 13.54 2.98 -5.78
C ARG A 17 14.74 3.85 -6.16
N SER A 18 15.14 4.73 -5.28
CA SER A 18 16.30 5.63 -5.48
C SER A 18 17.20 5.58 -4.27
N ASP A 19 18.49 5.88 -4.47
CA ASP A 19 19.43 6.00 -3.37
C ASP A 19 19.04 7.19 -2.50
N LYS A 20 18.93 6.92 -1.21
CA LYS A 20 18.68 7.92 -0.16
C LYS A 20 19.56 7.61 1.03
N GLN A 21 19.88 8.64 1.78
CA GLN A 21 20.57 8.55 3.05
C GLN A 21 19.71 9.23 4.12
N SER A 22 19.93 8.87 5.36
CA SER A 22 19.30 9.48 6.52
C SER A 22 20.37 9.92 7.50
N ASP A 23 20.23 11.14 8.01
CA ASP A 23 21.04 11.62 9.12
C ASP A 23 20.52 11.10 10.47
N GLU A 24 19.38 10.41 10.47
CA GLU A 24 18.75 9.86 11.66
C GLU A 24 19.22 8.42 11.89
N PRO A 25 19.83 8.11 13.04
CA PRO A 25 20.49 6.80 13.27
C PRO A 25 19.53 5.62 13.29
N LYS A 26 18.23 5.85 13.54
CA LYS A 26 17.19 4.80 13.56
C LYS A 26 16.46 4.64 12.23
N ILE A 27 16.85 5.38 11.16
CA ILE A 27 16.24 5.29 9.84
C ILE A 27 17.28 4.83 8.81
N THR A 28 17.00 3.73 8.16
CA THR A 28 17.82 3.18 7.08
C THR A 28 17.00 3.17 5.78
N TYR A 29 17.61 3.62 4.69
CA TYR A 29 17.04 3.49 3.36
C TYR A 29 17.71 2.36 2.60
N VAL A 30 16.91 1.49 1.98
CA VAL A 30 17.39 0.42 1.11
C VAL A 30 16.79 0.60 -0.28
N ASN A 31 17.66 0.69 -1.29
CA ASN A 31 17.21 0.80 -2.67
C ASN A 31 16.92 -0.60 -3.25
N TRP A 32 15.65 -0.98 -3.26
CA TRP A 32 15.19 -2.29 -3.73
C TRP A 32 15.19 -2.46 -5.26
N SER A 33 15.63 -1.44 -6.01
CA SER A 33 15.89 -1.58 -7.46
C SER A 33 17.28 -2.13 -7.75
N LYS A 34 18.14 -2.26 -6.75
CA LYS A 34 19.50 -2.78 -6.88
C LYS A 34 19.53 -4.29 -6.63
N LYS A 35 20.38 -5.00 -7.37
CA LYS A 35 20.61 -6.42 -7.12
C LYS A 35 21.20 -6.63 -5.73
N GLY A 36 20.68 -7.60 -4.99
CA GLY A 36 21.15 -7.94 -3.64
C GLY A 36 20.67 -6.97 -2.55
N TRP A 37 19.65 -6.17 -2.82
CA TRP A 37 19.03 -5.28 -1.83
C TRP A 37 18.51 -6.06 -0.62
N GLU A 38 18.12 -7.29 -0.82
CA GLU A 38 17.59 -8.18 0.20
C GLU A 38 18.58 -8.36 1.36
N ASN A 39 19.88 -8.41 1.06
CA ASN A 39 20.94 -8.57 2.05
C ASN A 39 21.15 -7.31 2.93
N GLN A 40 20.62 -6.17 2.51
CA GLN A 40 20.73 -4.91 3.24
C GLN A 40 19.57 -4.69 4.22
N VAL A 41 18.51 -5.50 4.13
CA VAL A 41 17.36 -5.42 5.05
C VAL A 41 17.71 -6.21 6.31
N PRO A 42 17.66 -5.62 7.51
CA PRO A 42 17.85 -6.34 8.77
C PRO A 42 16.68 -7.29 9.06
N ASP A 43 16.71 -7.97 10.19
CA ASP A 43 15.55 -8.67 10.73
C ASP A 43 14.44 -7.67 11.06
N ILE A 44 13.24 -7.98 10.68
CA ILE A 44 12.07 -7.08 10.72
C ILE A 44 10.92 -7.78 11.45
N ASP A 45 10.37 -7.12 12.47
CA ASP A 45 9.22 -7.62 13.22
C ASP A 45 7.89 -7.21 12.58
N VAL A 46 7.85 -6.01 11.96
CA VAL A 46 6.63 -5.46 11.35
C VAL A 46 6.90 -4.95 9.94
N VAL A 47 6.17 -5.47 8.98
CA VAL A 47 6.20 -4.99 7.59
C VAL A 47 4.97 -4.13 7.31
N ILE A 48 5.19 -2.93 6.76
CA ILE A 48 4.11 -2.03 6.33
C ILE A 48 4.27 -1.77 4.83
N ASN A 49 3.40 -2.34 4.03
CA ASN A 49 3.39 -2.17 2.58
C ASN A 49 2.34 -1.15 2.15
N LEU A 50 2.79 0.01 1.72
CA LEU A 50 1.97 1.08 1.14
C LEU A 50 2.32 1.32 -0.34
N ALA A 51 3.11 0.44 -0.95
CA ALA A 51 3.62 0.63 -2.30
C ALA A 51 2.53 0.47 -3.36
N GLY A 52 2.52 1.38 -4.32
CA GLY A 52 1.59 1.34 -5.44
C GLY A 52 1.70 2.60 -6.31
N ALA A 53 1.51 2.45 -7.61
CA ALA A 53 1.42 3.59 -8.52
C ALA A 53 0.19 4.45 -8.18
N THR A 54 0.32 5.77 -8.35
CA THR A 54 -0.79 6.69 -8.10
C THR A 54 -1.99 6.40 -9.00
N LEU A 55 -3.19 6.57 -8.47
CA LEU A 55 -4.43 6.48 -9.26
C LEU A 55 -4.78 7.79 -9.97
N ASN A 56 -4.10 8.89 -9.62
CA ASN A 56 -4.37 10.24 -10.13
C ASN A 56 -3.65 10.49 -11.49
N LYS A 57 -3.91 9.60 -12.47
CA LYS A 57 -3.47 9.75 -13.86
C LYS A 57 -4.55 9.20 -14.79
N ARG A 58 -4.46 9.53 -16.07
CA ARG A 58 -5.36 8.95 -17.10
C ARG A 58 -5.13 7.43 -17.21
N TRP A 59 -6.19 6.64 -17.08
CA TRP A 59 -6.15 5.17 -17.09
C TRP A 59 -6.16 4.62 -18.53
N THR A 60 -5.05 4.76 -19.21
CA THR A 60 -4.80 4.01 -20.45
C THR A 60 -4.60 2.53 -20.12
N SER A 61 -4.68 1.65 -21.13
CA SER A 61 -4.44 0.22 -20.93
C SER A 61 -3.07 -0.06 -20.29
N SER A 62 -2.03 0.64 -20.74
CA SER A 62 -0.68 0.52 -20.16
C SER A 62 -0.60 1.03 -18.71
N TYR A 63 -1.33 2.12 -18.40
CA TYR A 63 -1.33 2.63 -17.04
C TYR A 63 -2.14 1.77 -16.07
N LYS A 64 -3.23 1.16 -16.53
CA LYS A 64 -3.96 0.12 -15.76
C LYS A 64 -3.03 -1.04 -15.42
N GLN A 65 -2.23 -1.50 -16.38
CA GLN A 65 -1.20 -2.52 -16.12
C GLN A 65 -0.21 -2.05 -15.05
N THR A 66 0.26 -0.79 -15.12
CA THR A 66 1.16 -0.21 -14.11
C THR A 66 0.52 -0.18 -12.72
N ILE A 67 -0.77 0.17 -12.62
CA ILE A 67 -1.52 0.17 -11.35
C ILE A 67 -1.54 -1.23 -10.73
N MET A 68 -1.85 -2.26 -11.53
CA MET A 68 -1.89 -3.65 -11.09
C MET A 68 -0.48 -4.13 -10.69
N THR A 69 0.47 -4.06 -11.62
CA THR A 69 1.80 -4.66 -11.45
C THR A 69 2.59 -4.01 -10.32
N SER A 70 2.48 -2.68 -10.14
CA SER A 70 3.21 -1.99 -9.06
C SER A 70 2.83 -2.51 -7.67
N ARG A 71 1.59 -2.93 -7.48
CA ARG A 71 1.09 -3.48 -6.20
C ARG A 71 1.47 -4.94 -6.04
N ILE A 72 1.25 -5.72 -7.06
CA ILE A 72 1.56 -7.16 -7.04
C ILE A 72 3.06 -7.38 -6.86
N GLN A 73 3.88 -6.75 -7.70
CA GLN A 73 5.34 -6.94 -7.67
C GLN A 73 5.97 -6.46 -6.35
N SER A 74 5.50 -5.31 -5.81
CA SER A 74 6.01 -4.85 -4.52
C SER A 74 5.69 -5.83 -3.39
N THR A 75 4.48 -6.38 -3.38
CA THR A 75 4.07 -7.35 -2.37
C THR A 75 4.79 -8.69 -2.56
N GLU A 76 4.92 -9.14 -3.80
CA GLU A 76 5.62 -10.38 -4.15
C GLU A 76 7.12 -10.32 -3.79
N SER A 77 7.78 -9.17 -4.03
CA SER A 77 9.17 -8.97 -3.61
C SER A 77 9.35 -9.08 -2.09
N LEU A 78 8.39 -8.56 -1.32
CA LEU A 78 8.39 -8.70 0.14
C LEU A 78 8.14 -10.15 0.57
N VAL A 79 7.18 -10.83 -0.04
CA VAL A 79 6.92 -12.25 0.23
C VAL A 79 8.20 -13.06 -0.03
N HIS A 80 8.82 -12.87 -1.19
CA HIS A 80 10.04 -13.58 -1.57
C HIS A 80 11.21 -13.30 -0.61
N LEU A 81 11.39 -12.04 -0.18
CA LEU A 81 12.38 -11.68 0.82
C LEU A 81 12.23 -12.53 2.09
N PHE A 82 11.00 -12.64 2.61
CA PHE A 82 10.76 -13.34 3.87
C PHE A 82 10.62 -14.86 3.71
N GLU A 83 10.31 -15.37 2.52
CA GLU A 83 10.41 -16.81 2.23
C GLU A 83 11.82 -17.35 2.48
N GLN A 84 12.85 -16.59 2.12
CA GLN A 84 14.25 -16.96 2.21
C GLN A 84 14.86 -16.78 3.60
N ARG A 85 14.21 -16.08 4.52
CA ARG A 85 14.75 -15.74 5.83
C ARG A 85 14.29 -16.69 6.92
N GLN A 86 15.13 -16.89 7.95
CA GLN A 86 14.72 -17.61 9.16
C GLN A 86 13.79 -16.75 10.01
N HIS A 87 14.18 -15.49 10.27
CA HIS A 87 13.32 -14.54 10.97
C HIS A 87 12.17 -14.10 10.09
N LYS A 88 10.96 -14.33 10.55
CA LYS A 88 9.71 -13.93 9.88
C LYS A 88 9.09 -12.76 10.63
N PRO A 89 8.49 -11.78 9.94
CA PRO A 89 7.79 -10.72 10.63
C PRO A 89 6.58 -11.26 11.40
N GLU A 90 6.32 -10.71 12.56
CA GLU A 90 5.11 -11.04 13.35
C GLU A 90 3.87 -10.47 12.69
N VAL A 91 3.99 -9.29 12.06
CA VAL A 91 2.87 -8.57 11.44
C VAL A 91 3.24 -8.08 10.05
N HIS A 92 2.36 -8.32 9.08
CA HIS A 92 2.35 -7.69 7.78
C HIS A 92 1.10 -6.82 7.61
N PHE A 93 1.26 -5.50 7.67
CA PHE A 93 0.21 -4.56 7.30
C PHE A 93 0.33 -4.24 5.81
N ASN A 94 -0.70 -4.60 5.03
CA ASN A 94 -0.77 -4.26 3.62
C ASN A 94 -1.91 -3.26 3.38
N ALA A 95 -1.60 -2.15 2.70
CA ALA A 95 -2.65 -1.27 2.24
C ALA A 95 -3.58 -2.01 1.28
N SER A 96 -4.84 -1.69 1.36
CA SER A 96 -5.91 -2.15 0.49
C SER A 96 -6.89 -1.00 0.25
N ALA A 97 -8.03 -1.23 -0.35
CA ALA A 97 -8.98 -0.17 -0.64
C ALA A 97 -10.44 -0.61 -0.51
N MET A 98 -11.31 0.36 -0.21
CA MET A 98 -12.78 0.18 -0.24
C MET A 98 -13.30 -0.36 -1.57
N GLY A 99 -12.57 -0.20 -2.67
CA GLY A 99 -12.90 -0.78 -3.97
C GLY A 99 -12.98 -2.30 -4.00
N TYR A 100 -12.66 -2.96 -2.89
CA TYR A 100 -12.96 -4.37 -2.67
C TYR A 100 -14.47 -4.65 -2.64
N TYR A 101 -15.25 -3.72 -2.08
CA TYR A 101 -16.69 -3.89 -1.89
C TYR A 101 -17.47 -3.42 -3.12
N PRO A 102 -18.46 -4.19 -3.60
CA PRO A 102 -19.36 -3.73 -4.65
C PRO A 102 -20.16 -2.49 -4.22
N PRO A 103 -20.38 -1.52 -5.11
CA PRO A 103 -21.18 -0.36 -4.78
C PRO A 103 -22.62 -0.76 -4.42
N SER A 104 -23.16 -0.18 -3.34
CA SER A 104 -24.54 -0.42 -2.89
C SER A 104 -25.06 0.77 -2.11
N LEU A 105 -26.34 1.11 -2.33
CA LEU A 105 -27.06 2.11 -1.53
C LEU A 105 -27.71 1.53 -0.28
N HIS A 106 -27.79 0.19 -0.19
CA HIS A 106 -28.59 -0.48 0.85
C HIS A 106 -27.81 -1.52 1.66
N ARG A 107 -26.65 -1.95 1.18
CA ARG A 107 -25.83 -2.95 1.89
C ARG A 107 -24.82 -2.30 2.82
N THR A 108 -24.75 -2.85 4.02
CA THR A 108 -23.62 -2.68 4.93
C THR A 108 -22.66 -3.85 4.76
N TYR A 109 -21.39 -3.56 4.55
CA TYR A 109 -20.33 -4.57 4.41
C TYR A 109 -19.51 -4.61 5.70
N THR A 110 -19.15 -5.82 6.11
CA THR A 110 -18.21 -6.07 7.21
C THR A 110 -16.86 -6.53 6.65
N GLU A 111 -15.87 -6.65 7.52
CA GLU A 111 -14.53 -7.11 7.16
C GLU A 111 -14.53 -8.56 6.65
N GLN A 112 -15.50 -9.39 7.09
CA GLN A 112 -15.66 -10.79 6.69
C GLN A 112 -16.30 -10.95 5.31
N TYR A 113 -16.86 -9.86 4.73
CA TYR A 113 -17.49 -9.95 3.42
C TYR A 113 -16.49 -10.38 2.36
N GLN A 114 -16.86 -11.42 1.61
CA GLN A 114 -16.07 -11.94 0.49
C GLN A 114 -16.78 -11.66 -0.83
N THR A 115 -16.02 -11.29 -1.83
CA THR A 115 -16.52 -11.01 -3.17
C THR A 115 -15.52 -11.46 -4.23
N LEU A 116 -16.00 -11.67 -5.43
CA LEU A 116 -15.17 -11.77 -6.62
C LEU A 116 -15.02 -10.38 -7.26
N PRO A 117 -13.97 -10.16 -8.06
CA PRO A 117 -13.82 -8.93 -8.82
C PRO A 117 -15.04 -8.64 -9.70
N PHE A 118 -15.49 -7.39 -9.74
CA PHE A 118 -16.62 -6.94 -10.53
C PHE A 118 -16.25 -5.79 -11.50
N ASP A 119 -15.09 -5.18 -11.28
CA ASP A 119 -14.50 -4.18 -12.16
C ASP A 119 -12.95 -4.20 -12.06
N PHE A 120 -12.28 -3.31 -12.79
CA PHE A 120 -10.82 -3.24 -12.79
C PHE A 120 -10.23 -2.93 -11.40
N LEU A 121 -10.81 -2.00 -10.64
CA LEU A 121 -10.26 -1.63 -9.33
C LEU A 121 -10.46 -2.73 -8.30
N SER A 122 -11.62 -3.36 -8.31
CA SER A 122 -11.90 -4.50 -7.44
C SER A 122 -10.96 -5.68 -7.73
N ASP A 123 -10.61 -5.92 -9.01
CA ASP A 123 -9.64 -6.93 -9.38
C ASP A 123 -8.23 -6.57 -8.86
N VAL A 124 -7.80 -5.31 -9.02
CA VAL A 124 -6.53 -4.84 -8.45
C VAL A 124 -6.46 -5.10 -6.96
N VAL A 125 -7.51 -4.74 -6.22
CA VAL A 125 -7.56 -4.91 -4.76
C VAL A 125 -7.60 -6.39 -4.39
N TYR A 126 -8.42 -7.19 -5.08
CA TYR A 126 -8.54 -8.63 -4.85
C TYR A 126 -7.21 -9.34 -5.03
N GLN A 127 -6.50 -9.09 -6.13
CA GLN A 127 -5.18 -9.68 -6.36
C GLN A 127 -4.16 -9.20 -5.32
N TRP A 128 -4.16 -7.91 -4.99
CA TRP A 128 -3.25 -7.34 -4.01
C TRP A 128 -3.41 -7.98 -2.64
N GLU A 129 -4.65 -8.11 -2.14
CA GLU A 129 -4.94 -8.79 -0.87
C GLU A 129 -4.54 -10.28 -0.92
N ARG A 130 -4.79 -10.96 -2.04
CA ARG A 130 -4.42 -12.35 -2.23
C ARG A 130 -2.91 -12.58 -2.14
N PHE A 131 -2.11 -11.69 -2.74
CA PHE A 131 -0.65 -11.76 -2.61
C PHE A 131 -0.19 -11.43 -1.19
N ALA A 132 -0.78 -10.44 -0.53
CA ALA A 132 -0.44 -10.08 0.84
C ALA A 132 -0.71 -11.24 1.83
N ARG A 133 -1.79 -12.01 1.62
CA ARG A 133 -2.11 -13.17 2.45
C ARG A 133 -1.08 -14.30 2.38
N ARG A 134 -0.18 -14.30 1.39
CA ARG A 134 0.93 -15.28 1.36
C ARG A 134 1.84 -15.20 2.59
N PHE A 135 1.87 -14.09 3.30
CA PHE A 135 2.56 -13.96 4.58
C PHE A 135 1.98 -14.88 5.67
N GLU A 136 0.70 -15.26 5.59
CA GLU A 136 0.07 -16.22 6.51
C GLU A 136 0.79 -17.58 6.49
N ASN A 137 1.39 -17.97 5.35
CA ASN A 137 2.17 -19.21 5.21
C ASN A 137 3.42 -19.25 6.10
N PHE A 138 3.86 -18.08 6.59
CA PHE A 138 5.02 -17.96 7.48
C PHE A 138 4.62 -17.85 8.95
N GLY A 139 3.34 -17.93 9.27
CA GLY A 139 2.79 -17.64 10.59
C GLY A 139 2.67 -16.13 10.90
N THR A 140 2.91 -15.26 9.93
CA THR A 140 2.77 -13.81 10.04
C THR A 140 1.30 -13.41 10.11
N ARG A 141 0.92 -12.57 11.07
CA ARG A 141 -0.41 -11.98 11.12
C ARG A 141 -0.58 -10.93 10.03
N VAL A 142 -1.48 -11.17 9.08
CA VAL A 142 -1.77 -10.23 7.98
C VAL A 142 -2.91 -9.29 8.35
N ILE A 143 -2.70 -8.00 8.13
CA ILE A 143 -3.69 -6.93 8.31
C ILE A 143 -3.89 -6.25 6.95
N LEU A 144 -5.11 -6.29 6.44
CA LEU A 144 -5.49 -5.66 5.17
C LEU A 144 -6.23 -4.35 5.45
N GLY A 145 -5.57 -3.23 5.27
CA GLY A 145 -6.13 -1.90 5.50
C GLY A 145 -6.95 -1.41 4.30
N ARG A 146 -8.26 -1.66 4.27
CA ARG A 146 -9.17 -1.23 3.20
C ARG A 146 -9.52 0.25 3.36
N PHE A 147 -8.61 1.11 2.92
CA PHE A 147 -8.79 2.56 3.01
C PHE A 147 -9.83 3.08 2.04
N SER A 148 -10.60 4.05 2.52
CA SER A 148 -11.36 4.99 1.69
C SER A 148 -10.43 6.09 1.17
N MET A 149 -11.00 7.13 0.58
CA MET A 149 -10.29 8.34 0.18
C MET A 149 -9.75 9.05 1.42
N ILE A 150 -8.43 9.12 1.56
CA ILE A 150 -7.79 9.84 2.66
C ILE A 150 -7.72 11.32 2.28
N LEU A 151 -8.31 12.17 3.12
CA LEU A 151 -8.32 13.61 2.95
C LEU A 151 -7.23 14.24 3.81
N SER A 152 -6.32 14.99 3.18
CA SER A 152 -5.25 15.72 3.86
C SER A 152 -5.15 17.15 3.34
N SER A 153 -4.83 18.08 4.22
CA SER A 153 -4.53 19.47 3.86
C SER A 153 -3.17 19.60 3.15
N GLU A 154 -2.27 18.65 3.33
CA GLU A 154 -0.91 18.67 2.78
C GLU A 154 -0.78 18.11 1.37
N GLY A 155 -1.85 17.45 0.85
CA GLY A 155 -1.83 16.89 -0.50
C GLY A 155 -2.95 15.90 -0.78
N GLY A 156 -2.85 15.21 -1.91
CA GLY A 156 -3.81 14.17 -2.31
C GLY A 156 -5.12 14.71 -2.89
N ALA A 157 -6.18 13.91 -2.80
CA ALA A 157 -7.46 14.18 -3.46
C ALA A 157 -8.13 15.48 -3.02
N LEU A 158 -8.03 15.85 -1.73
CA LEU A 158 -8.69 17.05 -1.20
C LEU A 158 -8.23 18.34 -1.90
N GLN A 159 -6.94 18.45 -2.21
CA GLN A 159 -6.41 19.64 -2.90
C GLN A 159 -7.00 19.78 -4.31
N THR A 160 -7.11 18.69 -5.03
CA THR A 160 -7.73 18.66 -6.37
C THR A 160 -9.23 18.97 -6.30
N MET A 161 -9.93 18.39 -5.32
CA MET A 161 -11.36 18.60 -5.10
C MET A 161 -11.70 20.05 -4.70
N LYS A 162 -10.84 20.73 -3.97
CA LYS A 162 -11.02 22.14 -3.59
C LYS A 162 -10.92 23.12 -4.77
N LEU A 163 -10.23 22.74 -5.85
CA LEU A 163 -9.90 23.65 -6.93
C LEU A 163 -11.16 24.25 -7.62
N PRO A 164 -12.20 23.47 -8.02
CA PRO A 164 -13.43 24.03 -8.56
C PRO A 164 -14.15 24.99 -7.63
N TYR A 165 -14.14 24.69 -6.32
CA TYR A 165 -14.78 25.57 -5.32
C TYR A 165 -14.07 26.91 -5.17
N LYS A 166 -12.73 26.94 -5.30
CA LYS A 166 -11.96 28.19 -5.30
C LYS A 166 -12.33 29.11 -6.47
N PHE A 167 -12.83 28.55 -7.57
CA PHE A 167 -13.27 29.30 -8.75
C PHE A 167 -14.80 29.45 -8.81
N TYR A 168 -15.51 29.17 -7.72
CA TYR A 168 -16.98 29.26 -7.62
C TYR A 168 -17.74 28.41 -8.65
N VAL A 169 -17.12 27.39 -9.21
CA VAL A 169 -17.70 26.42 -10.16
C VAL A 169 -17.90 25.04 -9.55
N GLY A 170 -17.82 24.94 -8.24
CA GLY A 170 -18.06 23.70 -7.48
C GLY A 170 -19.52 23.28 -7.54
N GLY A 171 -19.80 21.97 -7.58
CA GLY A 171 -21.13 21.38 -7.57
C GLY A 171 -21.18 20.10 -6.77
N LYS A 172 -22.36 19.47 -6.68
CA LYS A 172 -22.51 18.15 -6.07
C LYS A 172 -21.70 17.13 -6.87
N LEU A 173 -20.88 16.36 -6.18
CA LEU A 173 -20.29 15.16 -6.74
C LEU A 173 -21.34 14.05 -6.58
N GLY A 174 -21.87 13.58 -7.72
CA GLY A 174 -22.93 12.58 -7.78
C GLY A 174 -22.57 11.20 -7.29
#